data_37a775ec608c74948f62a1ef1c2527ac
#
_entry.id   37a775ec608c74948f62a1ef1c2527ac
#
_cell.length_a   1.000
_cell.length_b   1.000
_cell.length_c   1.000
_cell.angle_alpha   90.00
_cell.angle_beta   90.00
_cell.angle_gamma   90.00
#
_symmetry.space_group_name_H-M   'P 1'
#
loop_
_entity.id
_entity.type
_entity.pdbx_description
1 polymer ?
#
loop_
_entity_poly.entity_id
_entity_poly.type
_entity_poly.pdbx_seq_one_letter_code
_entity_poly.pdbx_strand_id
1 'polypeptide(L)'
;MLVLSDSSLTDPSVFSEIVGMNRLFFAVVPFFAVGTLIATLFIIRDPGAQPERKKESIIQYDFDAVVDRSQNYAAKVEEAILHYGTNDVIPLWIADMDFKTAPCIVDAIKARANQGIFGYTWRTPKYFEAIAAWQQKRNGWLPDTEHMAFAPGVVPGMRMMLTMFPQPADKILIQQPVYHPFADVVNNTGRQLVVSPLKRDEDGRYTMDLEDFAKKAADGVKYFILCNPHNPVGRVWTREELKAVGDICVKHGVRIISDEIHSDLMLDGHKHIPMASVSPEIAAITTTCIAPSKAFNLAGLQSSTIVYDTVEHKDAYVAELK
;
A
#
# COMPACT_ATOMS: atom_id res chain seq x y z
N MET A 1 16.48 1.86 -35.79
CA MET A 1 17.48 1.37 -34.82
C MET A 1 18.40 2.55 -34.52
N LEU A 2 18.06 3.33 -33.48
CA LEU A 2 18.93 4.43 -33.03
C LEU A 2 19.87 3.85 -31.97
N VAL A 3 21.16 3.91 -32.25
CA VAL A 3 22.21 3.61 -31.26
C VAL A 3 22.50 4.93 -30.55
N LEU A 4 22.03 5.08 -29.34
CA LEU A 4 22.36 6.21 -28.48
C LEU A 4 23.69 5.92 -27.77
N SER A 5 24.70 6.78 -27.98
CA SER A 5 25.93 6.75 -27.21
C SER A 5 25.71 7.29 -25.81
N ASP A 6 26.46 6.81 -24.83
CA ASP A 6 26.31 7.11 -23.37
C ASP A 6 26.25 8.60 -22.99
N SER A 7 26.72 9.50 -23.87
CA SER A 7 26.73 10.96 -23.66
C SER A 7 25.41 11.66 -23.97
N SER A 8 24.42 10.95 -24.57
CA SER A 8 23.16 11.56 -25.01
C SER A 8 22.02 11.48 -23.95
N LEU A 9 22.21 10.73 -22.89
CA LEU A 9 21.18 10.55 -21.83
C LEU A 9 21.07 11.73 -20.85
N THR A 10 22.00 12.68 -20.91
CA THR A 10 22.01 13.86 -20.03
C THR A 10 21.62 15.15 -20.73
N ASP A 11 21.28 15.12 -22.02
CA ASP A 11 20.88 16.30 -22.77
C ASP A 11 19.38 16.56 -22.63
N PRO A 12 18.98 17.70 -22.01
CA PRO A 12 17.55 18.05 -21.83
C PRO A 12 16.79 18.20 -23.16
N SER A 13 17.46 18.42 -24.31
CA SER A 13 16.80 18.55 -25.60
C SER A 13 16.27 17.22 -26.14
N VAL A 14 16.94 16.10 -25.85
CA VAL A 14 16.50 14.74 -26.22
C VAL A 14 15.26 14.35 -25.44
N PHE A 15 15.13 14.84 -24.21
CA PHE A 15 13.95 14.61 -23.37
C PHE A 15 12.71 15.34 -23.91
N SER A 16 12.89 16.53 -24.52
CA SER A 16 11.78 17.30 -25.09
C SER A 16 11.20 16.71 -26.37
N GLU A 17 12.01 16.05 -27.21
CA GLU A 17 11.54 15.35 -28.41
C GLU A 17 10.76 14.08 -28.10
N ILE A 18 11.16 13.35 -27.05
CA ILE A 18 10.44 12.15 -26.57
C ILE A 18 9.13 12.54 -25.89
N VAL A 19 9.09 13.67 -25.19
CA VAL A 19 7.88 14.19 -24.49
C VAL A 19 6.89 14.85 -25.45
N GLY A 20 7.31 15.29 -26.65
CA GLY A 20 6.45 15.90 -27.67
C GLY A 20 5.46 14.93 -28.34
N MET A 21 5.69 13.63 -28.25
CA MET A 21 4.81 12.59 -28.80
C MET A 21 3.86 12.02 -27.75
N ASN A 22 2.71 12.67 -27.54
CA ASN A 22 1.55 12.20 -26.79
C ASN A 22 1.60 12.33 -25.25
N ARG A 23 1.20 13.49 -24.76
CA ARG A 23 0.96 13.78 -23.34
C ARG A 23 0.00 12.82 -22.59
N LEU A 24 -0.81 12.03 -23.29
CA LEU A 24 -1.76 11.11 -22.69
C LEU A 24 -1.21 9.68 -22.49
N PHE A 25 -0.25 9.26 -23.30
CA PHE A 25 0.25 7.87 -23.27
C PHE A 25 1.36 7.64 -22.25
N PHE A 26 2.11 8.69 -21.88
CA PHE A 26 3.28 8.57 -20.99
C PHE A 26 2.96 8.70 -19.49
N ALA A 27 1.79 9.18 -19.13
CA ALA A 27 1.44 9.35 -17.71
C ALA A 27 1.06 8.03 -17.00
N VAL A 28 0.72 6.98 -17.74
CA VAL A 28 0.18 5.72 -17.16
C VAL A 28 1.13 4.53 -17.35
N VAL A 29 1.86 4.46 -18.45
CA VAL A 29 2.64 3.27 -18.85
C VAL A 29 3.95 3.04 -18.05
N PRO A 30 4.76 4.05 -17.67
CA PRO A 30 6.00 3.81 -16.92
C PRO A 30 5.75 3.29 -15.51
N PHE A 31 4.64 3.69 -14.88
CA PHE A 31 4.35 3.34 -13.50
C PHE A 31 3.98 1.87 -13.31
N PHE A 32 3.29 1.24 -14.27
CA PHE A 32 2.91 -0.16 -14.19
C PHE A 32 4.08 -1.14 -14.38
N ALA A 33 5.07 -0.78 -15.21
CA ALA A 33 6.17 -1.67 -15.53
C ALA A 33 7.15 -1.88 -14.36
N VAL A 34 7.43 -0.83 -13.58
CA VAL A 34 8.41 -0.87 -12.49
C VAL A 34 7.85 -1.58 -11.26
N GLY A 35 6.60 -1.34 -10.89
CA GLY A 35 5.96 -2.01 -9.75
C GLY A 35 5.83 -3.52 -9.94
N THR A 36 5.50 -3.96 -11.17
CA THR A 36 5.44 -5.38 -11.53
C THR A 36 6.82 -6.05 -11.48
N LEU A 37 7.86 -5.32 -11.84
CA LEU A 37 9.23 -5.81 -11.87
C LEU A 37 9.72 -6.24 -10.47
N ILE A 38 9.40 -5.47 -9.45
CA ILE A 38 9.94 -5.67 -8.10
C ILE A 38 9.14 -6.68 -7.31
N ALA A 39 7.83 -6.69 -7.49
CA ALA A 39 7.00 -7.72 -6.87
C ALA A 39 7.46 -9.14 -7.26
N THR A 40 7.98 -9.31 -8.48
CA THR A 40 8.52 -10.61 -8.95
C THR A 40 9.93 -10.90 -8.43
N LEU A 41 10.71 -9.88 -8.08
CA LEU A 41 12.10 -10.04 -7.62
C LEU A 41 12.22 -10.64 -6.22
N PHE A 42 11.21 -10.50 -5.36
CA PHE A 42 11.20 -11.14 -4.04
C PHE A 42 11.07 -12.68 -4.10
N ILE A 43 10.75 -13.25 -5.25
CA ILE A 43 10.24 -14.62 -5.34
C ILE A 43 11.17 -15.57 -6.11
N ILE A 44 12.05 -15.08 -6.98
CA ILE A 44 12.90 -15.94 -7.79
C ILE A 44 14.26 -16.16 -7.10
N ARG A 45 14.26 -16.73 -5.91
CA ARG A 45 15.39 -17.51 -5.42
C ARG A 45 14.96 -18.96 -5.48
N ASP A 46 15.60 -19.72 -6.37
CA ASP A 46 15.41 -21.17 -6.51
C ASP A 46 15.50 -21.85 -5.13
N PRO A 47 14.45 -22.54 -4.63
CA PRO A 47 14.52 -23.24 -3.35
C PRO A 47 15.42 -24.47 -3.38
N GLY A 48 15.91 -24.91 -4.57
CA GLY A 48 16.79 -26.06 -4.73
C GLY A 48 18.28 -25.77 -4.56
N ALA A 49 18.71 -24.51 -4.67
CA ALA A 49 20.07 -24.12 -4.34
C ALA A 49 20.16 -23.80 -2.84
N GLN A 50 20.46 -24.77 -2.02
CA GLN A 50 20.93 -24.50 -0.66
C GLN A 50 22.30 -23.82 -0.80
N PRO A 51 22.43 -22.49 -0.57
CA PRO A 51 23.76 -21.93 -0.42
C PRO A 51 24.33 -22.50 0.88
N GLU A 52 25.57 -22.97 0.84
CA GLU A 52 26.34 -23.16 2.06
C GLU A 52 26.04 -22.00 3.00
N ARG A 53 25.62 -22.30 4.23
CA ARG A 53 25.43 -21.28 5.29
C ARG A 53 26.80 -20.67 5.56
N LYS A 54 27.16 -19.65 4.77
CA LYS A 54 28.18 -18.69 5.21
C LYS A 54 27.66 -18.16 6.53
N LYS A 55 28.50 -18.19 7.59
CA LYS A 55 28.22 -17.57 8.88
C LYS A 55 27.54 -16.23 8.59
N GLU A 56 26.29 -16.09 8.98
CA GLU A 56 25.53 -14.86 8.83
C GLU A 56 26.34 -13.77 9.54
N SER A 57 27.06 -12.97 8.77
CA SER A 57 27.55 -11.71 9.28
C SER A 57 26.29 -10.91 9.62
N ILE A 58 26.13 -10.52 10.87
CA ILE A 58 25.06 -9.62 11.28
C ILE A 58 25.21 -8.38 10.40
N ILE A 59 24.26 -8.19 9.46
CA ILE A 59 24.24 -6.98 8.63
C ILE A 59 23.93 -5.84 9.57
N GLN A 60 24.94 -5.02 9.87
CA GLN A 60 24.75 -3.82 10.65
C GLN A 60 24.26 -2.71 9.71
N TYR A 61 23.06 -2.20 9.98
CA TYR A 61 22.51 -1.05 9.28
C TYR A 61 23.00 0.22 9.94
N ASP A 62 23.46 1.16 9.14
CA ASP A 62 23.81 2.51 9.58
C ASP A 62 22.58 3.42 9.40
N PHE A 63 21.86 3.65 10.49
CA PHE A 63 20.67 4.52 10.50
C PHE A 63 21.03 5.99 10.78
N ASP A 64 22.31 6.29 11.10
CA ASP A 64 22.80 7.65 11.32
C ASP A 64 23.37 8.26 10.03
N ALA A 65 23.58 7.43 9.00
CA ALA A 65 24.09 7.89 7.71
C ALA A 65 23.09 8.83 7.04
N VAL A 66 23.49 10.08 6.82
CA VAL A 66 22.71 11.05 6.04
C VAL A 66 22.78 10.70 4.56
N VAL A 67 21.62 10.46 3.95
CA VAL A 67 21.51 10.21 2.50
C VAL A 67 21.06 11.49 1.82
N ASP A 68 21.94 12.05 0.97
CA ASP A 68 21.57 13.19 0.12
C ASP A 68 20.49 12.78 -0.89
N ARG A 69 19.35 13.45 -0.84
CA ARG A 69 18.20 13.23 -1.72
C ARG A 69 17.96 14.36 -2.71
N SER A 70 18.86 15.34 -2.80
CA SER A 70 18.73 16.51 -3.66
C SER A 70 18.69 16.18 -5.16
N GLN A 71 19.22 15.00 -5.56
CA GLN A 71 19.34 14.58 -6.95
C GLN A 71 18.37 13.45 -7.34
N ASN A 72 17.43 13.07 -6.47
CA ASN A 72 16.53 11.93 -6.72
C ASN A 72 15.06 12.30 -6.88
N TYR A 73 14.75 13.59 -7.01
CA TYR A 73 13.39 14.10 -7.20
C TYR A 73 12.39 13.55 -6.16
N ALA A 74 12.84 13.44 -4.91
CA ALA A 74 11.98 12.95 -3.84
C ALA A 74 10.81 13.92 -3.60
N ALA A 75 9.57 13.46 -3.80
CA ALA A 75 8.37 14.28 -3.61
C ALA A 75 8.37 15.00 -2.25
N LYS A 76 8.80 14.31 -1.19
CA LYS A 76 8.92 14.89 0.17
C LYS A 76 9.81 16.14 0.22
N VAL A 77 10.82 16.24 -0.64
CA VAL A 77 11.76 17.36 -0.72
C VAL A 77 11.29 18.38 -1.76
N GLU A 78 10.99 17.93 -2.98
CA GLU A 78 10.63 18.82 -4.10
C GLU A 78 9.31 19.57 -3.85
N GLU A 79 8.31 18.90 -3.33
CA GLU A 79 7.03 19.54 -3.03
C GLU A 79 7.10 20.50 -1.83
N ALA A 80 8.11 20.37 -0.94
CA ALA A 80 8.34 21.35 0.10
C ALA A 80 8.65 22.74 -0.48
N ILE A 81 9.42 22.80 -1.56
CA ILE A 81 9.72 24.04 -2.27
C ILE A 81 8.43 24.68 -2.82
N LEU A 82 7.52 23.86 -3.37
CA LEU A 82 6.24 24.33 -3.91
C LEU A 82 5.31 24.86 -2.82
N HIS A 83 5.28 24.21 -1.66
CA HIS A 83 4.37 24.56 -0.57
C HIS A 83 4.89 25.67 0.34
N TYR A 84 6.20 25.73 0.59
CA TYR A 84 6.82 26.61 1.58
C TYR A 84 7.79 27.62 0.99
N GLY A 85 8.10 27.53 -0.32
CA GLY A 85 9.06 28.42 -1.00
C GLY A 85 10.51 28.14 -0.64
N THR A 86 10.79 27.07 0.11
CA THR A 86 12.13 26.71 0.57
C THR A 86 12.23 25.20 0.79
N ASN A 87 13.44 24.67 0.66
CA ASN A 87 13.80 23.29 1.07
C ASN A 87 14.55 23.26 2.40
N ASP A 88 14.77 24.40 3.04
CA ASP A 88 15.38 24.51 4.36
C ASP A 88 14.32 24.22 5.45
N VAL A 89 13.79 23.01 5.42
CA VAL A 89 12.80 22.50 6.36
C VAL A 89 13.10 21.03 6.66
N ILE A 90 12.65 20.55 7.83
CA ILE A 90 12.66 19.12 8.15
C ILE A 90 11.35 18.51 7.63
N PRO A 91 11.35 17.78 6.51
CA PRO A 91 10.13 17.29 5.89
C PRO A 91 9.63 16.02 6.59
N LEU A 92 8.58 16.15 7.39
CA LEU A 92 7.95 15.04 8.13
C LEU A 92 6.54 14.70 7.64
N TRP A 93 6.13 15.17 6.47
CA TRP A 93 4.76 15.11 5.98
C TRP A 93 4.46 13.92 5.05
N ILE A 94 5.42 13.44 4.26
CA ILE A 94 5.28 12.20 3.48
C ILE A 94 5.95 11.05 4.23
N ALA A 95 5.22 9.94 4.36
CA ALA A 95 5.70 8.75 5.06
C ALA A 95 6.57 7.88 4.14
N ASP A 96 7.68 8.40 3.65
CA ASP A 96 8.83 7.65 3.17
C ASP A 96 10.01 7.86 4.13
N MET A 97 10.87 6.87 4.28
CA MET A 97 12.00 6.94 5.20
C MET A 97 13.21 7.60 4.52
N ASP A 98 14.08 8.21 5.33
CA ASP A 98 15.38 8.73 4.87
C ASP A 98 16.50 7.69 5.04
N PHE A 99 16.17 6.48 5.49
CA PHE A 99 17.07 5.33 5.56
C PHE A 99 17.08 4.55 4.24
N LYS A 100 18.23 3.97 3.92
CA LYS A 100 18.32 3.04 2.78
C LYS A 100 17.51 1.78 3.06
N THR A 101 16.83 1.26 2.03
CA THR A 101 16.21 -0.07 2.12
C THR A 101 17.25 -1.18 2.26
N ALA A 102 16.81 -2.39 2.64
CA ALA A 102 17.69 -3.51 2.89
C ALA A 102 18.59 -3.85 1.68
N PRO A 103 19.88 -4.16 1.88
CA PRO A 103 20.80 -4.47 0.78
C PRO A 103 20.30 -5.60 -0.14
N CYS A 104 19.68 -6.65 0.40
CA CYS A 104 19.13 -7.75 -0.39
C CYS A 104 18.04 -7.28 -1.39
N ILE A 105 17.29 -6.23 -1.05
CA ILE A 105 16.29 -5.63 -1.95
C ILE A 105 17.01 -4.86 -3.07
N VAL A 106 18.00 -4.04 -2.71
CA VAL A 106 18.82 -3.30 -3.68
C VAL A 106 19.50 -4.25 -4.65
N ASP A 107 20.06 -5.35 -4.15
CA ASP A 107 20.76 -6.36 -4.97
C ASP A 107 19.81 -7.07 -5.93
N ALA A 108 18.58 -7.37 -5.49
CA ALA A 108 17.56 -7.95 -6.36
C ALA A 108 17.17 -6.98 -7.50
N ILE A 109 17.02 -5.69 -7.20
CA ILE A 109 16.74 -4.66 -8.20
C ILE A 109 17.90 -4.55 -9.21
N LYS A 110 19.14 -4.48 -8.73
CA LYS A 110 20.34 -4.43 -9.58
C LYS A 110 20.46 -5.65 -10.48
N ALA A 111 20.21 -6.86 -9.94
CA ALA A 111 20.25 -8.10 -10.71
C ALA A 111 19.25 -8.06 -11.87
N ARG A 112 18.06 -7.53 -11.64
CA ARG A 112 17.06 -7.35 -12.70
C ARG A 112 17.45 -6.27 -13.70
N ALA A 113 17.93 -5.13 -13.21
CA ALA A 113 18.40 -4.03 -14.05
C ALA A 113 19.52 -4.46 -15.00
N ASN A 114 20.46 -5.26 -14.51
CA ASN A 114 21.58 -5.78 -15.30
C ASN A 114 21.16 -6.71 -16.44
N GLN A 115 19.96 -7.29 -16.42
CA GLN A 115 19.43 -8.06 -17.55
C GLN A 115 19.07 -7.16 -18.75
N GLY A 116 18.76 -5.89 -18.52
CA GLY A 116 18.45 -4.91 -19.57
C GLY A 116 17.17 -5.15 -20.36
N ILE A 117 16.34 -6.14 -19.98
CA ILE A 117 15.08 -6.48 -20.66
C ILE A 117 13.92 -6.28 -19.69
N PHE A 118 13.11 -5.23 -19.93
CA PHE A 118 12.00 -4.80 -19.06
C PHE A 118 10.64 -5.08 -19.72
N GLY A 119 10.48 -6.29 -20.29
CA GLY A 119 9.20 -6.73 -20.85
C GLY A 119 8.16 -7.03 -19.79
N TYR A 120 6.97 -7.46 -20.25
CA TYR A 120 5.87 -7.82 -19.34
C TYR A 120 6.31 -8.92 -18.38
N THR A 121 5.99 -8.73 -17.10
CA THR A 121 6.34 -9.68 -16.05
C THR A 121 5.09 -10.35 -15.51
N TRP A 122 5.03 -11.68 -15.59
CA TRP A 122 3.96 -12.45 -15.02
C TRP A 122 4.16 -12.62 -13.50
N ARG A 123 3.08 -12.36 -12.75
CA ARG A 123 3.04 -12.60 -11.30
C ARG A 123 2.71 -14.06 -11.07
N THR A 124 3.76 -14.85 -10.80
CA THR A 124 3.62 -16.28 -10.58
C THR A 124 2.93 -16.59 -9.24
N PRO A 125 2.41 -17.82 -9.02
CA PRO A 125 1.90 -18.23 -7.71
C PRO A 125 2.89 -17.96 -6.57
N LYS A 126 4.19 -18.16 -6.81
CA LYS A 126 5.26 -17.89 -5.82
C LYS A 126 5.27 -16.44 -5.30
N TYR A 127 4.82 -15.48 -6.12
CA TYR A 127 4.70 -14.09 -5.67
C TYR A 127 3.67 -13.96 -4.54
N PHE A 128 2.50 -14.54 -4.70
CA PHE A 128 1.44 -14.48 -3.71
C PHE A 128 1.75 -15.37 -2.50
N GLU A 129 2.37 -16.54 -2.71
CA GLU A 129 2.85 -17.43 -1.66
C GLU A 129 3.86 -16.74 -0.72
N ALA A 130 4.80 -15.95 -1.26
CA ALA A 130 5.75 -15.21 -0.45
C ALA A 130 5.07 -14.14 0.42
N ILE A 131 4.05 -13.46 -0.12
CA ILE A 131 3.25 -12.48 0.63
C ILE A 131 2.45 -13.18 1.73
N ALA A 132 1.80 -14.29 1.42
CA ALA A 132 1.04 -15.09 2.40
C ALA A 132 1.95 -15.59 3.53
N ALA A 133 3.13 -16.13 3.19
CA ALA A 133 4.12 -16.59 4.16
C ALA A 133 4.63 -15.44 5.05
N TRP A 134 4.80 -14.23 4.49
CA TRP A 134 5.17 -13.04 5.26
C TRP A 134 4.08 -12.67 6.27
N GLN A 135 2.82 -12.61 5.85
CA GLN A 135 1.69 -12.32 6.73
C GLN A 135 1.55 -13.36 7.84
N GLN A 136 1.70 -14.64 7.51
CA GLN A 136 1.71 -15.71 8.51
C GLN A 136 2.83 -15.54 9.52
N LYS A 137 4.05 -15.24 9.06
CA LYS A 137 5.22 -15.07 9.93
C LYS A 137 5.10 -13.84 10.83
N ARG A 138 4.60 -12.72 10.30
CA ARG A 138 4.57 -11.42 11.01
C ARG A 138 3.33 -11.26 11.87
N ASN A 139 2.18 -11.60 11.34
CA ASN A 139 0.88 -11.26 11.89
C ASN A 139 0.05 -12.49 12.31
N GLY A 140 0.57 -13.73 12.09
CA GLY A 140 -0.13 -14.96 12.43
C GLY A 140 -1.37 -15.23 11.56
N TRP A 141 -1.49 -14.55 10.42
CA TRP A 141 -2.58 -14.68 9.48
C TRP A 141 -2.08 -15.22 8.14
N LEU A 142 -2.66 -16.33 7.69
CA LEU A 142 -2.36 -16.94 6.39
C LEU A 142 -3.50 -16.64 5.41
N PRO A 143 -3.40 -15.57 4.61
CA PRO A 143 -4.41 -15.31 3.58
C PRO A 143 -4.33 -16.34 2.45
N ASP A 144 -5.50 -16.66 1.87
CA ASP A 144 -5.58 -17.52 0.69
C ASP A 144 -5.03 -16.78 -0.54
N THR A 145 -4.07 -17.41 -1.23
CA THR A 145 -3.46 -16.82 -2.42
C THR A 145 -4.41 -16.73 -3.61
N GLU A 146 -5.47 -17.54 -3.66
CA GLU A 146 -6.50 -17.45 -4.69
C GLU A 146 -7.35 -16.20 -4.57
N HIS A 147 -7.38 -15.56 -3.40
CA HIS A 147 -8.06 -14.30 -3.12
C HIS A 147 -7.19 -13.07 -3.43
N MET A 148 -5.93 -13.25 -3.81
CA MET A 148 -4.99 -12.15 -3.97
C MET A 148 -4.95 -11.59 -5.39
N ALA A 149 -4.90 -10.27 -5.47
CA ALA A 149 -4.63 -9.53 -6.70
C ALA A 149 -3.57 -8.45 -6.46
N PHE A 150 -2.81 -8.13 -7.49
CA PHE A 150 -1.87 -7.02 -7.48
C PHE A 150 -2.61 -5.69 -7.66
N ALA A 151 -2.09 -4.63 -7.02
CA ALA A 151 -2.44 -3.26 -7.33
C ALA A 151 -1.16 -2.38 -7.36
N PRO A 152 -1.14 -1.29 -8.16
CA PRO A 152 0.03 -0.40 -8.27
C PRO A 152 0.23 0.49 -7.04
N GLY A 153 -0.58 0.32 -6.03
CA GLY A 153 -0.58 1.00 -4.74
C GLY A 153 -1.91 0.78 -4.03
N VAL A 154 -1.94 0.96 -2.72
CA VAL A 154 -3.17 0.75 -1.93
C VAL A 154 -4.26 1.75 -2.34
N VAL A 155 -3.93 3.04 -2.45
CA VAL A 155 -4.90 4.07 -2.86
C VAL A 155 -5.44 3.87 -4.28
N PRO A 156 -4.60 3.61 -5.32
CA PRO A 156 -5.09 3.24 -6.65
C PRO A 156 -5.97 1.99 -6.63
N GLY A 157 -5.57 0.95 -5.91
CA GLY A 157 -6.36 -0.28 -5.77
C GLY A 157 -7.72 -0.03 -5.10
N MET A 158 -7.74 0.76 -4.03
CA MET A 158 -8.97 1.17 -3.36
C MET A 158 -9.89 1.99 -4.28
N ARG A 159 -9.31 2.91 -5.09
CA ARG A 159 -10.06 3.67 -6.08
C ARG A 159 -10.74 2.75 -7.10
N MET A 160 -10.05 1.74 -7.61
CA MET A 160 -10.62 0.76 -8.51
C MET A 160 -11.75 -0.02 -7.84
N MET A 161 -11.55 -0.52 -6.63
CA MET A 161 -12.61 -1.21 -5.87
C MET A 161 -13.84 -0.34 -5.68
N LEU A 162 -13.67 0.93 -5.28
CA LEU A 162 -14.79 1.84 -5.09
C LEU A 162 -15.46 2.25 -6.43
N THR A 163 -14.76 2.15 -7.54
CA THR A 163 -15.38 2.37 -8.86
C THR A 163 -16.20 1.17 -9.29
N MET A 164 -15.75 -0.05 -8.98
CA MET A 164 -16.33 -1.29 -9.50
C MET A 164 -17.49 -1.83 -8.68
N PHE A 165 -17.35 -1.87 -7.35
CA PHE A 165 -18.26 -2.64 -6.51
C PHE A 165 -19.42 -1.82 -5.92
N PRO A 166 -19.21 -0.66 -5.25
CA PRO A 166 -20.34 0.15 -4.81
C PRO A 166 -21.05 0.82 -6.00
N GLN A 167 -22.37 0.98 -5.87
CA GLN A 167 -23.13 1.75 -6.85
C GLN A 167 -22.85 3.25 -6.70
N PRO A 168 -23.07 4.06 -7.74
CA PRO A 168 -23.08 5.52 -7.61
C PRO A 168 -23.98 5.97 -6.45
N ALA A 169 -23.49 6.92 -5.66
CA ALA A 169 -24.14 7.44 -4.45
C ALA A 169 -24.26 6.47 -3.25
N ASP A 170 -23.67 5.27 -3.31
CA ASP A 170 -23.54 4.44 -2.11
C ASP A 170 -22.72 5.16 -1.04
N LYS A 171 -23.12 4.98 0.22
CA LYS A 171 -22.47 5.58 1.38
C LYS A 171 -21.24 4.79 1.79
N ILE A 172 -20.09 5.47 1.84
CA ILE A 172 -18.81 4.92 2.28
C ILE A 172 -18.39 5.63 3.57
N LEU A 173 -18.16 4.87 4.63
CA LEU A 173 -17.81 5.39 5.95
C LEU A 173 -16.29 5.39 6.13
N ILE A 174 -15.78 6.49 6.73
CA ILE A 174 -14.41 6.59 7.26
C ILE A 174 -14.45 7.13 8.68
N GLN A 175 -13.36 6.92 9.43
CA GLN A 175 -13.20 7.45 10.81
C GLN A 175 -12.13 8.53 10.82
N GLN A 176 -12.50 9.80 11.05
CA GLN A 176 -11.55 10.91 11.09
C GLN A 176 -11.13 11.26 12.52
N PRO A 177 -9.87 11.82 12.70
CA PRO A 177 -8.89 12.08 11.66
C PRO A 177 -8.29 10.79 11.08
N VAL A 178 -8.10 10.75 9.76
CA VAL A 178 -7.54 9.60 9.04
C VAL A 178 -6.76 10.10 7.82
N TYR A 179 -6.00 9.23 7.19
CA TYR A 179 -5.26 9.49 5.96
C TYR A 179 -6.17 10.14 4.91
N HIS A 180 -5.85 11.42 4.56
CA HIS A 180 -6.73 12.28 3.75
C HIS A 180 -7.15 11.67 2.40
N PRO A 181 -6.31 10.87 1.67
CA PRO A 181 -6.73 10.29 0.41
C PRO A 181 -7.95 9.37 0.50
N PHE A 182 -8.35 8.89 1.68
CA PHE A 182 -9.59 8.10 1.81
C PHE A 182 -10.82 8.92 1.42
N ALA A 183 -10.92 10.15 1.94
CA ALA A 183 -12.00 11.06 1.56
C ALA A 183 -11.97 11.40 0.06
N ASP A 184 -10.76 11.65 -0.49
CA ASP A 184 -10.57 11.97 -1.90
C ASP A 184 -10.99 10.80 -2.81
N VAL A 185 -10.63 9.56 -2.45
CA VAL A 185 -11.02 8.38 -3.23
C VAL A 185 -12.53 8.21 -3.24
N VAL A 186 -13.20 8.38 -2.09
CA VAL A 186 -14.67 8.29 -2.01
C VAL A 186 -15.32 9.36 -2.88
N ASN A 187 -14.93 10.64 -2.70
CA ASN A 187 -15.51 11.76 -3.42
C ASN A 187 -15.26 11.67 -4.94
N ASN A 188 -14.01 11.37 -5.33
CA ASN A 188 -13.60 11.30 -6.73
C ASN A 188 -14.19 10.10 -7.49
N THR A 189 -14.76 9.12 -6.78
CA THR A 189 -15.45 7.99 -7.38
C THR A 189 -16.97 8.16 -7.42
N GLY A 190 -17.49 9.33 -7.01
CA GLY A 190 -18.93 9.66 -7.01
C GLY A 190 -19.74 8.92 -5.94
N ARG A 191 -19.09 8.45 -4.88
CA ARG A 191 -19.72 7.82 -3.72
C ARG A 191 -19.96 8.87 -2.62
N GLN A 192 -20.89 8.59 -1.73
CA GLN A 192 -21.24 9.52 -0.65
C GLN A 192 -20.33 9.27 0.57
N LEU A 193 -19.53 10.26 0.92
CA LEU A 193 -18.68 10.21 2.11
C LEU A 193 -19.52 10.33 3.38
N VAL A 194 -19.35 9.38 4.29
CA VAL A 194 -19.88 9.42 5.66
C VAL A 194 -18.72 9.38 6.65
N VAL A 195 -18.71 10.30 7.60
CA VAL A 195 -17.63 10.39 8.58
C VAL A 195 -18.15 10.03 9.96
N SER A 196 -17.49 9.05 10.62
CA SER A 196 -17.66 8.77 12.05
C SER A 196 -16.42 9.29 12.78
N PRO A 197 -16.49 10.41 13.52
CA PRO A 197 -15.33 10.97 14.19
C PRO A 197 -14.80 10.03 15.27
N LEU A 198 -13.47 9.92 15.35
CA LEU A 198 -12.83 9.32 16.52
C LEU A 198 -13.00 10.22 17.72
N LYS A 199 -13.20 9.63 18.89
CA LYS A 199 -13.16 10.35 20.17
C LYS A 199 -11.72 10.50 20.61
N ARG A 200 -11.38 11.66 21.17
CA ARG A 200 -10.06 11.91 21.77
C ARG A 200 -10.26 12.18 23.25
N ASP A 201 -9.55 11.41 24.09
CA ASP A 201 -9.57 11.59 25.53
C ASP A 201 -8.62 12.74 25.98
N GLU A 202 -8.61 13.00 27.29
CA GLU A 202 -7.78 14.05 27.92
C GLU A 202 -6.27 13.79 27.77
N ASP A 203 -5.88 12.52 27.70
CA ASP A 203 -4.49 12.09 27.47
C ASP A 203 -4.09 12.14 25.98
N GLY A 204 -5.02 12.52 25.12
CA GLY A 204 -4.79 12.64 23.68
C GLY A 204 -4.95 11.34 22.90
N ARG A 205 -5.38 10.24 23.54
CA ARG A 205 -5.60 8.96 22.90
C ARG A 205 -6.91 8.96 22.11
N TYR A 206 -6.86 8.41 20.91
CA TYR A 206 -8.04 8.27 20.07
C TYR A 206 -8.71 6.90 20.23
N THR A 207 -10.05 6.87 20.23
CA THR A 207 -10.89 5.68 20.30
C THR A 207 -12.02 5.77 19.29
N MET A 208 -12.58 4.61 18.90
CA MET A 208 -13.75 4.56 18.01
C MET A 208 -15.02 4.95 18.77
N ASP A 209 -15.84 5.82 18.18
CA ASP A 209 -17.21 6.07 18.67
C ASP A 209 -18.14 5.00 18.10
N LEU A 210 -18.25 3.88 18.80
CA LEU A 210 -19.05 2.73 18.34
C LEU A 210 -20.56 3.04 18.27
N GLU A 211 -21.07 3.97 19.08
CA GLU A 211 -22.48 4.38 19.05
C GLU A 211 -22.78 5.18 17.77
N ASP A 212 -21.96 6.20 17.48
CA ASP A 212 -22.07 6.99 16.26
C ASP A 212 -21.86 6.11 15.01
N PHE A 213 -20.85 5.22 15.06
CA PHE A 213 -20.58 4.28 13.99
C PHE A 213 -21.77 3.37 13.71
N ALA A 214 -22.37 2.75 14.74
CA ALA A 214 -23.52 1.86 14.59
C ALA A 214 -24.74 2.59 14.02
N LYS A 215 -24.99 3.83 14.45
CA LYS A 215 -26.07 4.66 13.92
C LYS A 215 -25.89 4.92 12.43
N LYS A 216 -24.68 5.23 11.99
CA LYS A 216 -24.37 5.48 10.58
C LYS A 216 -24.41 4.21 9.75
N ALA A 217 -23.92 3.08 10.28
CA ALA A 217 -24.02 1.79 9.63
C ALA A 217 -25.50 1.41 9.38
N ALA A 218 -26.38 1.62 10.36
CA ALA A 218 -27.82 1.39 10.23
C ALA A 218 -28.50 2.32 9.20
N ASP A 219 -27.91 3.49 8.90
CA ASP A 219 -28.41 4.47 7.93
C ASP A 219 -27.95 4.16 6.49
N GLY A 220 -27.65 2.92 6.17
CA GLY A 220 -27.44 2.44 4.81
C GLY A 220 -26.02 2.61 4.26
N VAL A 221 -25.00 2.74 5.11
CA VAL A 221 -23.61 2.61 4.73
C VAL A 221 -23.37 1.24 4.08
N LYS A 222 -22.64 1.21 2.96
CA LYS A 222 -22.32 -0.02 2.22
C LYS A 222 -20.89 -0.50 2.46
N TYR A 223 -19.96 0.44 2.59
CA TYR A 223 -18.55 0.13 2.84
C TYR A 223 -17.99 0.97 3.97
N PHE A 224 -17.07 0.39 4.71
CA PHE A 224 -16.24 1.05 5.70
C PHE A 224 -14.77 0.93 5.30
N ILE A 225 -14.05 2.05 5.18
CA ILE A 225 -12.61 2.06 4.99
C ILE A 225 -11.96 2.17 6.36
N LEU A 226 -11.40 1.06 6.82
CA LEU A 226 -10.65 0.97 8.06
C LEU A 226 -9.17 1.26 7.80
N CYS A 227 -8.58 2.14 8.61
CA CYS A 227 -7.12 2.33 8.68
C CYS A 227 -6.55 1.53 9.86
N ASN A 228 -5.74 0.51 9.59
CA ASN A 228 -5.28 -0.42 10.61
C ASN A 228 -3.83 -0.90 10.35
N PRO A 229 -2.81 -0.35 10.99
CA PRO A 229 -2.80 0.73 12.01
C PRO A 229 -3.30 2.08 11.50
N HIS A 230 -3.82 2.91 12.42
CA HIS A 230 -4.53 4.13 12.07
C HIS A 230 -3.61 5.34 11.93
N ASN A 231 -3.42 5.80 10.71
CA ASN A 231 -2.68 7.01 10.36
C ASN A 231 -3.66 8.20 10.23
N PRO A 232 -3.40 9.40 10.82
CA PRO A 232 -2.15 9.84 11.45
C PRO A 232 -2.12 9.71 12.99
N VAL A 233 -3.16 9.18 13.62
CA VAL A 233 -3.30 9.20 15.08
C VAL A 233 -2.42 8.17 15.81
N GLY A 234 -1.73 7.29 15.07
CA GLY A 234 -0.76 6.34 15.60
C GLY A 234 -1.38 5.20 16.42
N ARG A 235 -2.68 4.87 16.21
CA ARG A 235 -3.34 3.80 16.93
C ARG A 235 -3.11 2.44 16.29
N VAL A 236 -2.70 1.46 17.09
CA VAL A 236 -2.84 0.04 16.82
C VAL A 236 -4.10 -0.43 17.52
N TRP A 237 -5.12 -0.84 16.77
CA TRP A 237 -6.39 -1.26 17.31
C TRP A 237 -6.27 -2.62 18.02
N THR A 238 -6.94 -2.77 19.16
CA THR A 238 -6.98 -4.06 19.87
C THR A 238 -7.94 -5.02 19.17
N ARG A 239 -7.85 -6.31 19.50
CA ARG A 239 -8.77 -7.32 18.97
C ARG A 239 -10.22 -7.02 19.34
N GLU A 240 -10.44 -6.53 20.56
CA GLU A 240 -11.75 -6.16 21.08
C GLU A 240 -12.34 -4.96 20.32
N GLU A 241 -11.52 -3.94 20.03
CA GLU A 241 -11.92 -2.77 19.23
C GLU A 241 -12.28 -3.18 17.80
N LEU A 242 -11.42 -3.99 17.15
CA LEU A 242 -11.66 -4.51 15.80
C LEU A 242 -12.89 -5.43 15.75
N LYS A 243 -13.08 -6.28 16.79
CA LYS A 243 -14.25 -7.14 16.87
C LYS A 243 -15.52 -6.31 17.02
N ALA A 244 -15.53 -5.32 17.89
CA ALA A 244 -16.71 -4.50 18.14
C ALA A 244 -17.17 -3.75 16.87
N VAL A 245 -16.25 -3.12 16.13
CA VAL A 245 -16.61 -2.44 14.88
C VAL A 245 -16.97 -3.43 13.78
N GLY A 246 -16.29 -4.59 13.73
CA GLY A 246 -16.59 -5.67 12.79
C GLY A 246 -17.96 -6.29 12.99
N ASP A 247 -18.36 -6.56 14.23
CA ASP A 247 -19.69 -7.08 14.56
C ASP A 247 -20.80 -6.11 14.13
N ILE A 248 -20.57 -4.80 14.25
CA ILE A 248 -21.53 -3.79 13.73
C ILE A 248 -21.60 -3.88 12.21
N CYS A 249 -20.45 -4.01 11.51
CA CYS A 249 -20.41 -4.16 10.06
C CYS A 249 -21.17 -5.42 9.60
N VAL A 250 -20.93 -6.58 10.23
CA VAL A 250 -21.64 -7.83 9.95
C VAL A 250 -23.15 -7.65 10.15
N LYS A 251 -23.56 -7.08 11.28
CA LYS A 251 -24.97 -6.86 11.62
C LYS A 251 -25.72 -6.01 10.61
N HIS A 252 -25.06 -5.01 10.03
CA HIS A 252 -25.70 -4.04 9.13
C HIS A 252 -25.36 -4.28 7.64
N GLY A 253 -24.64 -5.36 7.31
CA GLY A 253 -24.25 -5.70 5.93
C GLY A 253 -23.26 -4.69 5.32
N VAL A 254 -22.41 -4.09 6.13
CA VAL A 254 -21.35 -3.17 5.72
C VAL A 254 -20.10 -3.97 5.38
N ARG A 255 -19.57 -3.83 4.18
CA ARG A 255 -18.28 -4.45 3.80
C ARG A 255 -17.11 -3.60 4.29
N ILE A 256 -16.00 -4.25 4.59
CA ILE A 256 -14.81 -3.58 5.13
C ILE A 256 -13.69 -3.59 4.09
N ILE A 257 -13.12 -2.42 3.82
CA ILE A 257 -11.83 -2.28 3.12
C ILE A 257 -10.81 -1.91 4.19
N SER A 258 -9.96 -2.87 4.58
CA SER A 258 -8.94 -2.66 5.61
C SER A 258 -7.61 -2.26 4.97
N ASP A 259 -7.20 -1.00 5.16
CA ASP A 259 -5.86 -0.55 4.78
C ASP A 259 -4.87 -0.91 5.88
N GLU A 260 -4.06 -1.93 5.60
CA GLU A 260 -3.05 -2.47 6.52
C GLU A 260 -1.61 -2.20 6.05
N ILE A 261 -1.41 -1.13 5.26
CA ILE A 261 -0.11 -0.77 4.69
C ILE A 261 0.97 -0.52 5.76
N HIS A 262 0.59 -0.18 6.99
CA HIS A 262 1.48 0.08 8.11
C HIS A 262 1.68 -1.14 9.04
N SER A 263 1.14 -2.31 8.72
CA SER A 263 1.10 -3.50 9.57
C SER A 263 2.48 -4.00 10.05
N ASP A 264 3.54 -3.73 9.31
CA ASP A 264 4.91 -4.12 9.69
C ASP A 264 5.65 -3.08 10.56
N LEU A 265 5.08 -1.87 10.75
CA LEU A 265 5.68 -0.77 11.52
C LEU A 265 5.08 -0.72 12.93
N MET A 266 5.32 -1.76 13.71
CA MET A 266 4.86 -1.86 15.09
C MET A 266 5.96 -1.44 16.06
N LEU A 267 5.63 -0.54 16.97
CA LEU A 267 6.54 -0.03 18.01
C LEU A 267 6.14 -0.55 19.38
N ASP A 268 7.04 -0.44 20.35
CA ASP A 268 6.82 -0.69 21.78
C ASP A 268 6.21 -2.07 22.09
N GLY A 269 6.56 -3.09 21.28
CA GLY A 269 6.09 -4.46 21.49
C GLY A 269 4.65 -4.72 21.07
N HIS A 270 3.96 -3.72 20.50
CA HIS A 270 2.63 -3.92 19.92
C HIS A 270 2.67 -4.89 18.74
N LYS A 271 1.55 -5.58 18.53
CA LYS A 271 1.38 -6.50 17.39
C LYS A 271 0.19 -6.05 16.55
N HIS A 272 0.38 -6.06 15.25
CA HIS A 272 -0.71 -5.86 14.33
C HIS A 272 -1.68 -7.05 14.35
N ILE A 273 -2.97 -6.75 14.27
CA ILE A 273 -4.04 -7.74 14.15
C ILE A 273 -4.74 -7.48 12.82
N PRO A 274 -4.56 -8.36 11.82
CA PRO A 274 -5.30 -8.24 10.56
C PRO A 274 -6.80 -8.31 10.79
N MET A 275 -7.56 -7.40 10.18
CA MET A 275 -9.02 -7.35 10.37
C MET A 275 -9.70 -8.67 9.97
N ALA A 276 -9.24 -9.29 8.88
CA ALA A 276 -9.72 -10.60 8.43
C ALA A 276 -9.35 -11.77 9.36
N SER A 277 -8.51 -11.55 10.39
CA SER A 277 -8.15 -12.58 11.38
C SER A 277 -8.98 -12.53 12.66
N VAL A 278 -9.92 -11.59 12.76
CA VAL A 278 -10.68 -11.36 14.01
C VAL A 278 -11.73 -12.45 14.23
N SER A 279 -12.56 -12.74 13.22
CA SER A 279 -13.49 -13.86 13.18
C SER A 279 -13.82 -14.26 11.73
N PRO A 280 -14.38 -15.48 11.50
CA PRO A 280 -14.78 -15.91 10.16
C PRO A 280 -15.84 -15.01 9.53
N GLU A 281 -16.81 -14.51 10.31
CA GLU A 281 -17.89 -13.63 9.83
C GLU A 281 -17.32 -12.29 9.38
N ILE A 282 -16.34 -11.74 10.10
CA ILE A 282 -15.65 -10.50 9.74
C ILE A 282 -14.75 -10.72 8.52
N ALA A 283 -14.05 -11.86 8.46
CA ALA A 283 -13.22 -12.20 7.29
C ALA A 283 -14.04 -12.24 6.00
N ALA A 284 -15.27 -12.80 6.06
CA ALA A 284 -16.17 -12.93 4.90
C ALA A 284 -16.66 -11.59 4.31
N ILE A 285 -16.47 -10.49 5.02
CA ILE A 285 -16.85 -9.13 4.55
C ILE A 285 -15.65 -8.19 4.43
N THR A 286 -14.41 -8.69 4.62
CA THR A 286 -13.21 -7.87 4.68
C THR A 286 -12.32 -8.08 3.46
N THR A 287 -12.07 -7.02 2.73
CA THR A 287 -11.00 -6.93 1.72
C THR A 287 -9.81 -6.21 2.34
N THR A 288 -8.64 -6.85 2.36
CA THR A 288 -7.43 -6.32 3.02
C THR A 288 -6.43 -5.81 1.99
N CYS A 289 -5.93 -4.58 2.20
CA CYS A 289 -4.89 -3.95 1.38
C CYS A 289 -3.56 -3.94 2.13
N ILE A 290 -2.53 -4.57 1.55
CA ILE A 290 -1.19 -4.68 2.12
C ILE A 290 -0.12 -4.26 1.10
N ALA A 291 0.99 -3.74 1.58
CA ALA A 291 2.11 -3.37 0.71
C ALA A 291 3.44 -3.36 1.46
N PRO A 292 4.56 -3.70 0.80
CA PRO A 292 5.89 -3.57 1.37
C PRO A 292 6.40 -2.11 1.40
N SER A 293 5.67 -1.20 0.77
CA SER A 293 6.13 0.14 0.42
C SER A 293 6.52 0.99 1.64
N LYS A 294 5.82 0.88 2.75
CA LYS A 294 6.09 1.66 3.96
C LYS A 294 7.20 1.03 4.80
N ALA A 295 7.10 -0.27 5.10
CA ALA A 295 8.06 -0.96 5.95
C ALA A 295 9.46 -1.08 5.33
N PHE A 296 9.54 -1.18 4.00
CA PHE A 296 10.81 -1.36 3.29
C PHE A 296 11.22 -0.13 2.46
N ASN A 297 10.56 1.01 2.63
CA ASN A 297 10.86 2.25 1.91
C ASN A 297 10.84 2.10 0.38
N LEU A 298 9.78 1.48 -0.15
CA LEU A 298 9.63 1.11 -1.56
C LEU A 298 8.45 1.81 -2.25
N ALA A 299 7.98 2.95 -1.72
CA ALA A 299 6.78 3.61 -2.22
C ALA A 299 6.86 3.97 -3.72
N GLY A 300 8.03 4.40 -4.20
CA GLY A 300 8.28 4.72 -5.60
C GLY A 300 8.20 3.51 -6.55
N LEU A 301 8.18 2.28 -6.02
CA LEU A 301 8.13 1.06 -6.81
C LEU A 301 6.69 0.56 -7.05
N GLN A 302 5.71 1.20 -6.46
CA GLN A 302 4.28 1.03 -6.72
C GLN A 302 3.81 -0.42 -6.75
N SER A 303 4.04 -1.14 -5.64
CA SER A 303 3.61 -2.53 -5.49
C SER A 303 2.77 -2.69 -4.23
N SER A 304 1.57 -3.22 -4.39
CA SER A 304 0.68 -3.63 -3.30
C SER A 304 -0.12 -4.86 -3.68
N THR A 305 -0.74 -5.46 -2.70
CA THR A 305 -1.60 -6.64 -2.87
C THR A 305 -2.92 -6.39 -2.17
N ILE A 306 -3.99 -6.76 -2.85
CA ILE A 306 -5.33 -6.77 -2.28
C ILE A 306 -5.71 -8.23 -2.06
N VAL A 307 -6.12 -8.56 -0.84
CA VAL A 307 -6.69 -9.85 -0.48
C VAL A 307 -8.19 -9.66 -0.38
N TYR A 308 -8.92 -10.19 -1.35
CA TYR A 308 -10.36 -10.04 -1.43
C TYR A 308 -11.07 -11.00 -0.48
N ASP A 309 -12.25 -10.63 -0.06
CA ASP A 309 -13.16 -11.45 0.73
C ASP A 309 -13.73 -12.64 -0.06
N THR A 310 -13.83 -12.52 -1.41
CA THR A 310 -14.25 -13.62 -2.31
C THR A 310 -13.39 -13.70 -3.56
N VAL A 311 -13.31 -14.90 -4.15
CA VAL A 311 -12.62 -15.13 -5.43
C VAL A 311 -13.32 -14.37 -6.57
N GLU A 312 -14.65 -14.28 -6.55
CA GLU A 312 -15.43 -13.57 -7.54
C GLU A 312 -15.08 -12.08 -7.59
N HIS A 313 -14.92 -11.42 -6.44
CA HIS A 313 -14.47 -10.03 -6.38
C HIS A 313 -13.04 -9.87 -6.91
N LYS A 314 -12.13 -10.78 -6.55
CA LYS A 314 -10.77 -10.79 -7.08
C LYS A 314 -10.78 -10.98 -8.60
N ASP A 315 -11.56 -11.92 -9.13
CA ASP A 315 -11.62 -12.18 -10.57
C ASP A 315 -12.23 -11.01 -11.35
N ALA A 316 -13.28 -10.37 -10.82
CA ALA A 316 -13.84 -9.14 -11.39
C ALA A 316 -12.79 -8.02 -11.46
N TYR A 317 -12.03 -7.81 -10.36
CA TYR A 317 -10.95 -6.83 -10.33
C TYR A 317 -9.83 -7.14 -11.32
N VAL A 318 -9.40 -8.39 -11.42
CA VAL A 318 -8.36 -8.82 -12.37
C VAL A 318 -8.82 -8.68 -13.82
N ALA A 319 -10.10 -8.88 -14.09
CA ALA A 319 -10.67 -8.68 -15.43
C ALA A 319 -10.64 -7.20 -15.86
N GLU A 320 -10.89 -6.28 -14.94
CA GLU A 320 -10.85 -4.82 -15.20
C GLU A 320 -9.41 -4.31 -15.42
N LEU A 321 -8.40 -5.01 -14.90
CA LEU A 321 -6.99 -4.68 -15.11
C LEU A 321 -6.47 -5.04 -16.52
N LYS A 322 -7.20 -5.82 -17.30
CA LYS A 322 -6.82 -6.28 -18.65
C LYS A 322 -7.29 -5.34 -19.73
#